data_c1cbcf37b0fdad8a99ac84771bc41f96
#
_entry.id   c1cbcf37b0fdad8a99ac84771bc41f96
#
_cell.length_a   1.000
_cell.length_b   1.000
_cell.length_c   1.000
_cell.angle_alpha   90.00
_cell.angle_beta   90.00
_cell.angle_gamma   90.00
#
_symmetry.space_group_name_H-M   'P 1'
#
loop_
_entity.id
_entity.type
_entity.pdbx_description
1 polymer ?
#
loop_
_entity_poly.entity_id
_entity_poly.type
_entity_poly.pdbx_seq_one_letter_code
_entity_poly.pdbx_strand_id
1 'polypeptide(L)'
;IVVAAFSLHHALSVGAYSAEYPLRFVWFVFAFAAAVAIFLVYVVRPWRMWREDWRVDRVTPLAPDVWELVLRGPDATRLRFKGGQFVWMTLSPHRPPFHDHPFSIASAATSLPWLRFVIQEAGDCTSGLGKIEPGTRVAIDGPHGSFVLPAGEGPVVMIAGGVGIAPFLGMLEEAAALEERRPIRLVYAAHNTKGLASLTRLRELQSELDLVIYCVVEEELPNSDNLVGPLGKQHILDSLEGLQTEKLTALVCGPPGMMEIATDALLAGGLSAGSIHYERFDYAAGKGQLDRVRRTEALFPFLIMVAAMIAFSLR
;
A
#
# COMPACT_ATOMS: atom_id res chain seq x y z
N ILE A 1 19.02 -2.71 20.54
CA ILE A 1 18.82 -3.64 21.67
C ILE A 1 19.89 -3.39 22.73
N VAL A 2 21.20 -3.47 22.40
CA VAL A 2 22.31 -3.29 23.38
C VAL A 2 22.20 -1.95 24.10
N VAL A 3 22.03 -0.83 23.36
CA VAL A 3 21.88 0.51 23.95
C VAL A 3 20.67 0.58 24.89
N ALA A 4 19.51 0.02 24.48
CA ALA A 4 18.31 0.00 25.30
C ALA A 4 18.52 -0.82 26.58
N ALA A 5 19.22 -1.98 26.51
CA ALA A 5 19.52 -2.79 27.68
C ALA A 5 20.47 -2.05 28.65
N PHE A 6 21.51 -1.37 28.14
CA PHE A 6 22.40 -0.56 28.95
C PHE A 6 21.71 0.65 29.58
N SER A 7 20.85 1.34 28.83
CA SER A 7 20.05 2.46 29.35
C SER A 7 19.09 2.01 30.45
N LEU A 8 18.44 0.87 30.28
CA LEU A 8 17.56 0.30 31.28
C LEU A 8 18.35 -0.13 32.54
N HIS A 9 19.48 -0.80 32.35
CA HIS A 9 20.38 -1.18 33.46
C HIS A 9 20.86 0.05 34.22
N HIS A 10 21.29 1.10 33.51
CA HIS A 10 21.72 2.36 34.13
C HIS A 10 20.58 3.04 34.90
N ALA A 11 19.40 3.14 34.30
CA ALA A 11 18.21 3.71 34.97
C ALA A 11 17.81 2.96 36.25
N LEU A 12 17.94 1.61 36.25
CA LEU A 12 17.64 0.78 37.40
C LEU A 12 18.74 0.82 38.49
N SER A 13 19.99 1.07 38.09
CA SER A 13 21.15 0.99 39.02
C SER A 13 21.53 2.33 39.66
N VAL A 14 21.29 3.45 38.98
CA VAL A 14 21.80 4.78 39.37
C VAL A 14 20.70 5.79 39.66
N GLY A 15 19.46 5.50 39.25
CA GLY A 15 18.38 6.49 39.33
C GLY A 15 17.75 6.59 40.73
N ALA A 16 17.73 7.80 41.30
CA ALA A 16 16.95 8.10 42.49
C ALA A 16 15.46 7.74 42.32
N TYR A 17 14.96 7.79 41.09
CA TYR A 17 13.59 7.45 40.72
C TYR A 17 13.29 5.93 40.73
N SER A 18 14.30 5.08 40.74
CA SER A 18 14.12 3.61 40.86
C SER A 18 14.11 3.11 42.31
N ALA A 19 14.39 3.98 43.28
CA ALA A 19 14.39 3.61 44.69
C ALA A 19 12.97 3.46 45.25
N GLU A 20 11.99 4.18 44.68
CA GLU A 20 10.59 4.13 45.14
C GLU A 20 9.83 2.97 44.46
N TYR A 21 9.14 2.19 45.27
CA TYR A 21 8.43 0.97 44.84
C TYR A 21 7.49 1.17 43.64
N PRO A 22 6.63 2.20 43.58
CA PRO A 22 5.71 2.37 42.44
C PRO A 22 6.42 2.65 41.11
N LEU A 23 7.51 3.43 41.14
CA LEU A 23 8.30 3.73 39.92
C LEU A 23 9.09 2.52 39.43
N ARG A 24 9.60 1.71 40.35
CA ARG A 24 10.26 0.45 40.03
C ARG A 24 9.31 -0.51 39.29
N PHE A 25 8.08 -0.63 39.76
CA PHE A 25 7.05 -1.43 39.09
C PHE A 25 6.76 -0.94 37.67
N VAL A 26 6.63 0.36 37.47
CA VAL A 26 6.44 0.96 36.12
C VAL A 26 7.58 0.59 35.19
N TRP A 27 8.83 0.71 35.63
CA TRP A 27 10.01 0.31 34.82
C TRP A 27 10.02 -1.18 34.47
N PHE A 28 9.62 -2.05 35.40
CA PHE A 28 9.49 -3.47 35.09
C PHE A 28 8.40 -3.75 34.07
N VAL A 29 7.27 -3.06 34.13
CA VAL A 29 6.19 -3.19 33.13
C VAL A 29 6.69 -2.76 31.75
N PHE A 30 7.40 -1.63 31.64
CA PHE A 30 7.97 -1.19 30.37
C PHE A 30 9.02 -2.17 29.83
N ALA A 31 9.93 -2.65 30.67
CA ALA A 31 10.94 -3.62 30.27
C ALA A 31 10.31 -4.95 29.80
N PHE A 32 9.29 -5.42 30.52
CA PHE A 32 8.54 -6.63 30.13
C PHE A 32 7.80 -6.42 28.80
N ALA A 33 7.11 -5.29 28.63
CA ALA A 33 6.43 -4.97 27.38
C ALA A 33 7.41 -4.89 26.20
N ALA A 34 8.58 -4.25 26.38
CA ALA A 34 9.63 -4.20 25.38
C ALA A 34 10.18 -5.61 25.05
N ALA A 35 10.43 -6.45 26.06
CA ALA A 35 10.88 -7.83 25.85
C ALA A 35 9.83 -8.66 25.09
N VAL A 36 8.56 -8.53 25.44
CA VAL A 36 7.45 -9.19 24.73
C VAL A 36 7.39 -8.69 23.27
N ALA A 37 7.47 -7.39 23.04
CA ALA A 37 7.46 -6.84 21.68
C ALA A 37 8.63 -7.37 20.83
N ILE A 38 9.84 -7.40 21.39
CA ILE A 38 11.02 -7.98 20.74
C ILE A 38 10.80 -9.47 20.44
N PHE A 39 10.29 -10.23 21.39
CA PHE A 39 10.00 -11.66 21.21
C PHE A 39 8.96 -11.89 20.11
N LEU A 40 7.88 -11.11 20.10
CA LEU A 40 6.83 -11.20 19.07
C LEU A 40 7.38 -10.87 17.68
N VAL A 41 8.17 -9.80 17.55
CA VAL A 41 8.68 -9.33 16.25
C VAL A 41 9.80 -10.24 15.72
N TYR A 42 10.74 -10.66 16.56
CA TYR A 42 11.95 -11.37 16.12
C TYR A 42 11.89 -12.89 16.24
N VAL A 43 10.91 -13.44 16.97
CA VAL A 43 10.76 -14.88 17.13
C VAL A 43 9.42 -15.36 16.60
N VAL A 44 8.31 -14.82 17.12
CA VAL A 44 6.97 -15.33 16.77
C VAL A 44 6.61 -15.01 15.32
N ARG A 45 6.85 -13.75 14.86
CA ARG A 45 6.55 -13.34 13.48
C ARG A 45 7.32 -14.17 12.46
N PRO A 46 8.66 -14.28 12.48
CA PRO A 46 9.39 -15.11 11.53
C PRO A 46 9.00 -16.58 11.58
N TRP A 47 8.71 -17.12 12.77
CA TRP A 47 8.26 -18.49 12.94
C TRP A 47 6.89 -18.73 12.29
N ARG A 48 5.94 -17.81 12.42
CA ARG A 48 4.63 -17.86 11.72
C ARG A 48 4.80 -17.82 10.21
N MET A 49 5.58 -16.85 9.70
CA MET A 49 5.88 -16.73 8.26
C MET A 49 6.53 -18.01 7.73
N TRP A 50 7.40 -18.61 8.52
CA TRP A 50 8.06 -19.86 8.14
C TRP A 50 7.13 -21.07 8.13
N ARG A 51 6.10 -21.09 8.94
CA ARG A 51 5.16 -22.24 9.02
C ARG A 51 4.17 -22.26 7.87
N GLU A 52 3.82 -21.12 7.29
CA GLU A 52 2.93 -21.08 6.15
C GLU A 52 3.71 -21.43 4.87
N ASP A 53 3.24 -22.45 4.15
CA ASP A 53 3.93 -22.95 2.96
C ASP A 53 3.39 -22.25 1.70
N TRP A 54 3.76 -20.97 1.53
CA TRP A 54 3.50 -20.23 0.30
C TRP A 54 4.60 -20.53 -0.72
N ARG A 55 4.20 -20.79 -1.98
CA ARG A 55 5.12 -21.09 -3.06
C ARG A 55 4.78 -20.31 -4.31
N VAL A 56 5.79 -20.01 -5.09
CA VAL A 56 5.61 -19.47 -6.42
C VAL A 56 4.90 -20.52 -7.29
N ASP A 57 3.75 -20.16 -7.83
CA ASP A 57 3.04 -20.94 -8.83
C ASP A 57 3.58 -20.63 -10.23
N ARG A 58 3.62 -19.35 -10.58
CA ARG A 58 4.20 -18.85 -11.84
C ARG A 58 4.65 -17.41 -11.74
N VAL A 59 5.55 -17.03 -12.64
CA VAL A 59 5.96 -15.65 -12.91
C VAL A 59 5.78 -15.39 -14.39
N THR A 60 5.04 -14.32 -14.74
CA THR A 60 4.68 -14.00 -16.13
C THR A 60 5.01 -12.53 -16.43
N PRO A 61 5.67 -12.20 -17.54
CA PRO A 61 5.89 -10.81 -17.91
C PRO A 61 4.57 -10.14 -18.32
N LEU A 62 4.29 -8.96 -17.80
CA LEU A 62 3.12 -8.14 -18.13
C LEU A 62 3.50 -6.93 -18.99
N ALA A 63 4.66 -6.34 -18.72
CA ALA A 63 5.19 -5.17 -19.39
C ALA A 63 6.73 -5.19 -19.28
N PRO A 64 7.46 -4.29 -19.95
CA PRO A 64 8.89 -4.14 -19.70
C PRO A 64 9.16 -3.92 -18.22
N ASP A 65 10.02 -4.75 -17.62
CA ASP A 65 10.40 -4.72 -16.21
C ASP A 65 9.22 -4.86 -15.22
N VAL A 66 8.04 -5.32 -15.68
CA VAL A 66 6.85 -5.57 -14.84
C VAL A 66 6.39 -7.01 -14.96
N TRP A 67 6.23 -7.66 -13.83
CA TRP A 67 5.92 -9.08 -13.74
C TRP A 67 4.63 -9.32 -12.94
N GLU A 68 3.86 -10.31 -13.37
CA GLU A 68 2.86 -10.94 -12.52
C GLU A 68 3.53 -12.09 -11.75
N LEU A 69 3.51 -12.00 -10.44
CA LEU A 69 3.90 -13.10 -9.54
C LEU A 69 2.63 -13.72 -8.96
N VAL A 70 2.44 -15.01 -9.19
CA VAL A 70 1.34 -15.76 -8.60
C VAL A 70 1.90 -16.70 -7.56
N LEU A 71 1.38 -16.60 -6.34
CA LEU A 71 1.70 -17.50 -5.24
C LEU A 71 0.53 -18.45 -5.00
N ARG A 72 0.84 -19.70 -4.68
CA ARG A 72 -0.11 -20.66 -4.12
C ARG A 72 0.19 -20.86 -2.64
N GLY A 73 -0.81 -20.64 -1.82
CA GLY A 73 -0.78 -20.91 -0.39
C GLY A 73 -1.32 -22.30 -0.03
N PRO A 74 -1.31 -22.66 1.26
CA PRO A 74 -1.97 -23.85 1.75
C PRO A 74 -3.48 -23.76 1.53
N ASP A 75 -4.13 -24.88 1.18
CA ASP A 75 -5.57 -24.92 0.90
C ASP A 75 -6.42 -24.45 2.10
N ALA A 76 -5.94 -24.68 3.32
CA ALA A 76 -6.56 -24.20 4.56
C ALA A 76 -5.95 -22.90 5.09
N THR A 77 -5.55 -22.00 4.19
CA THR A 77 -4.98 -20.70 4.62
C THR A 77 -5.96 -19.91 5.49
N ARG A 78 -5.41 -19.27 6.52
CA ARG A 78 -6.16 -18.36 7.41
C ARG A 78 -6.06 -16.90 7.00
N LEU A 79 -5.36 -16.63 5.91
CA LEU A 79 -5.24 -15.28 5.40
C LEU A 79 -6.63 -14.71 5.09
N ARG A 80 -6.90 -13.53 5.62
CA ARG A 80 -8.12 -12.75 5.34
C ARG A 80 -7.68 -11.36 4.97
N PHE A 81 -8.04 -10.89 3.79
CA PHE A 81 -7.65 -9.57 3.31
C PHE A 81 -8.76 -8.93 2.48
N LYS A 82 -8.62 -7.65 2.21
CA LYS A 82 -9.44 -6.88 1.26
C LYS A 82 -8.56 -6.45 0.09
N GLY A 83 -9.15 -6.32 -1.08
CA GLY A 83 -8.48 -5.79 -2.26
C GLY A 83 -7.84 -4.43 -1.96
N GLY A 84 -6.59 -4.26 -2.40
CA GLY A 84 -5.78 -3.07 -2.13
C GLY A 84 -4.85 -3.15 -0.93
N GLN A 85 -5.04 -4.11 -0.02
CA GLN A 85 -4.08 -4.35 1.05
C GLN A 85 -2.78 -4.96 0.52
N PHE A 86 -1.71 -4.88 1.31
CA PHE A 86 -0.40 -5.42 0.97
C PHE A 86 0.08 -6.47 1.98
N VAL A 87 1.10 -7.21 1.59
CA VAL A 87 1.84 -8.11 2.47
C VAL A 87 3.33 -7.75 2.45
N TRP A 88 4.01 -7.98 3.56
CA TRP A 88 5.46 -8.08 3.58
C TRP A 88 5.87 -9.45 3.04
N MET A 89 6.73 -9.46 2.04
CA MET A 89 7.13 -10.67 1.33
C MET A 89 8.65 -10.81 1.29
N THR A 90 9.14 -12.02 1.54
CA THR A 90 10.53 -12.43 1.29
C THR A 90 10.52 -13.58 0.31
N LEU A 91 11.16 -13.37 -0.83
CA LEU A 91 11.38 -14.41 -1.84
C LEU A 91 12.56 -15.29 -1.43
N SER A 92 12.42 -16.61 -1.60
CA SER A 92 13.46 -17.61 -1.27
C SER A 92 14.02 -17.47 0.14
N PRO A 93 13.20 -17.50 1.21
CA PRO A 93 13.67 -17.30 2.57
C PRO A 93 14.55 -18.49 3.00
N HIS A 94 15.83 -18.23 3.24
CA HIS A 94 16.77 -19.27 3.70
C HIS A 94 16.87 -19.33 5.22
N ARG A 95 16.96 -18.18 5.89
CA ARG A 95 17.06 -18.06 7.36
C ARG A 95 16.52 -16.71 7.86
N PRO A 96 15.89 -16.64 9.05
CA PRO A 96 15.61 -15.39 9.74
C PRO A 96 16.92 -14.67 10.16
N PRO A 97 16.93 -13.31 10.26
CA PRO A 97 15.82 -12.40 9.94
C PRO A 97 15.56 -12.31 8.44
N PHE A 98 14.28 -12.18 8.07
CA PHE A 98 13.91 -12.03 6.67
C PHE A 98 14.08 -10.57 6.24
N HIS A 99 14.57 -10.38 5.01
CA HIS A 99 14.55 -9.09 4.33
C HIS A 99 13.26 -9.03 3.53
N ASP A 100 12.23 -8.46 4.14
CA ASP A 100 10.90 -8.39 3.59
C ASP A 100 10.63 -7.02 2.96
N HIS A 101 9.86 -7.05 1.86
CA HIS A 101 9.43 -5.87 1.12
C HIS A 101 7.91 -5.87 0.98
N PRO A 102 7.26 -4.69 0.99
CA PRO A 102 5.81 -4.60 0.86
C PRO A 102 5.38 -4.74 -0.60
N PHE A 103 4.37 -5.59 -0.85
CA PHE A 103 3.76 -5.76 -2.16
C PHE A 103 2.25 -5.77 -2.05
N SER A 104 1.58 -4.90 -2.83
CA SER A 104 0.12 -4.83 -2.87
C SER A 104 -0.46 -6.08 -3.50
N ILE A 105 -1.48 -6.65 -2.86
CA ILE A 105 -2.20 -7.82 -3.38
C ILE A 105 -3.07 -7.37 -4.56
N ALA A 106 -2.82 -7.94 -5.73
CA ALA A 106 -3.49 -7.62 -6.97
C ALA A 106 -4.60 -8.63 -7.33
N SER A 107 -5.13 -9.36 -6.36
CA SER A 107 -6.24 -10.31 -6.51
C SER A 107 -7.29 -10.12 -5.42
N ALA A 108 -8.51 -10.60 -5.65
CA ALA A 108 -9.56 -10.66 -4.64
C ALA A 108 -9.29 -11.76 -3.61
N ALA A 109 -9.88 -11.63 -2.42
CA ALA A 109 -9.81 -12.67 -1.38
C ALA A 109 -10.50 -13.99 -1.79
N THR A 110 -11.45 -13.93 -2.72
CA THR A 110 -12.09 -15.11 -3.31
C THR A 110 -11.16 -15.96 -4.17
N SER A 111 -10.01 -15.43 -4.57
CA SER A 111 -8.99 -16.16 -5.34
C SER A 111 -8.15 -17.12 -4.50
N LEU A 112 -8.24 -17.06 -3.15
CA LEU A 112 -7.49 -17.97 -2.29
C LEU A 112 -7.74 -19.44 -2.67
N PRO A 113 -6.72 -20.28 -2.67
CA PRO A 113 -5.38 -20.09 -2.12
C PRO A 113 -4.36 -19.41 -3.04
N TRP A 114 -4.76 -18.82 -4.14
CA TRP A 114 -3.84 -18.08 -5.02
C TRP A 114 -3.84 -16.59 -4.68
N LEU A 115 -2.64 -16.00 -4.61
CA LEU A 115 -2.41 -14.56 -4.51
C LEU A 115 -1.67 -14.09 -5.74
N ARG A 116 -2.10 -12.97 -6.32
CA ARG A 116 -1.42 -12.30 -7.42
C ARG A 116 -0.82 -10.98 -6.97
N PHE A 117 0.33 -10.68 -7.56
CA PHE A 117 1.07 -9.44 -7.36
C PHE A 117 1.52 -8.91 -8.70
N VAL A 118 1.48 -7.60 -8.90
CA VAL A 118 2.08 -6.91 -10.04
C VAL A 118 3.29 -6.15 -9.51
N ILE A 119 4.47 -6.54 -9.95
CA ILE A 119 5.74 -6.11 -9.38
C ILE A 119 6.64 -5.56 -10.48
N GLN A 120 7.15 -4.35 -10.28
CA GLN A 120 8.18 -3.78 -11.13
C GLN A 120 9.56 -4.17 -10.63
N GLU A 121 10.46 -4.53 -11.55
CA GLU A 121 11.87 -4.70 -11.22
C GLU A 121 12.48 -3.34 -10.87
N ALA A 122 12.76 -3.14 -9.58
CA ALA A 122 13.35 -1.91 -9.06
C ALA A 122 14.24 -2.24 -7.86
N GLY A 123 15.54 -2.30 -8.05
CA GLY A 123 16.52 -2.58 -6.99
C GLY A 123 16.74 -4.07 -6.68
N ASP A 124 17.50 -4.33 -5.63
CA ASP A 124 18.13 -5.64 -5.37
C ASP A 124 17.15 -6.78 -5.11
N CYS A 125 15.99 -6.51 -4.53
CA CYS A 125 15.02 -7.54 -4.16
C CYS A 125 14.23 -8.06 -5.37
N THR A 126 13.93 -7.19 -6.33
CA THR A 126 13.05 -7.50 -7.46
C THR A 126 13.81 -7.73 -8.77
N SER A 127 15.12 -7.38 -8.82
CA SER A 127 15.96 -7.68 -9.98
C SER A 127 16.14 -9.18 -10.14
N GLY A 128 15.54 -9.76 -11.17
CA GLY A 128 15.58 -11.18 -11.42
C GLY A 128 14.31 -11.95 -11.04
N LEU A 129 13.20 -11.25 -10.85
CA LEU A 129 11.89 -11.88 -10.68
C LEU A 129 11.60 -12.91 -11.79
N GLY A 130 11.91 -12.58 -13.04
CA GLY A 130 11.73 -13.48 -14.17
C GLY A 130 12.57 -14.76 -14.13
N LYS A 131 13.53 -14.89 -13.21
CA LYS A 131 14.37 -16.09 -13.00
C LYS A 131 13.89 -16.96 -11.84
N ILE A 132 12.84 -16.54 -11.13
CA ILE A 132 12.32 -17.30 -10.00
C ILE A 132 11.55 -18.51 -10.53
N GLU A 133 11.95 -19.69 -10.09
CA GLU A 133 11.36 -20.95 -10.51
C GLU A 133 10.04 -21.24 -9.77
N PRO A 134 9.04 -21.83 -10.44
CA PRO A 134 7.87 -22.39 -9.78
C PRO A 134 8.27 -23.35 -8.65
N GLY A 135 7.51 -23.36 -7.56
CA GLY A 135 7.82 -24.13 -6.35
C GLY A 135 8.77 -23.42 -5.38
N THR A 136 9.39 -22.30 -5.77
CA THR A 136 10.21 -21.48 -4.85
C THR A 136 9.37 -21.07 -3.65
N ARG A 137 9.91 -21.28 -2.46
CA ARG A 137 9.24 -20.91 -1.21
C ARG A 137 9.23 -19.39 -1.02
N VAL A 138 8.12 -18.89 -0.47
CA VAL A 138 7.93 -17.48 -0.16
C VAL A 138 7.43 -17.36 1.27
N ALA A 139 7.99 -16.42 2.03
CA ALA A 139 7.46 -16.06 3.34
C ALA A 139 6.65 -14.77 3.20
N ILE A 140 5.42 -14.77 3.71
CA ILE A 140 4.55 -13.59 3.72
C ILE A 140 4.09 -13.27 5.13
N ASP A 141 3.91 -11.98 5.41
CA ASP A 141 3.32 -11.46 6.63
C ASP A 141 2.27 -10.40 6.26
N GLY A 142 1.07 -10.57 6.74
CA GLY A 142 -0.03 -9.68 6.40
C GLY A 142 -1.40 -10.27 6.72
N PRO A 143 -2.48 -9.60 6.24
CA PRO A 143 -2.45 -8.39 5.42
C PRO A 143 -2.19 -7.13 6.23
N HIS A 144 -1.70 -6.10 5.55
CA HIS A 144 -1.46 -4.77 6.11
C HIS A 144 -2.08 -3.69 5.22
N GLY A 145 -2.18 -2.47 5.76
CA GLY A 145 -2.68 -1.31 5.03
C GLY A 145 -4.18 -1.10 5.15
N SER A 146 -4.58 0.15 4.90
CA SER A 146 -5.97 0.61 4.92
C SER A 146 -6.42 1.17 3.57
N PHE A 147 -5.57 1.04 2.53
CA PHE A 147 -5.89 1.47 1.17
C PHE A 147 -6.75 0.42 0.49
N VAL A 148 -8.05 0.50 0.72
CA VAL A 148 -9.08 -0.44 0.24
C VAL A 148 -10.22 0.34 -0.39
N LEU A 149 -11.05 -0.34 -1.20
CA LEU A 149 -12.26 0.27 -1.72
C LEU A 149 -13.15 0.72 -0.54
N PRO A 150 -13.45 2.03 -0.43
CA PRO A 150 -14.22 2.53 0.71
C PRO A 150 -15.67 2.04 0.66
N ALA A 151 -16.24 1.78 1.82
CA ALA A 151 -17.66 1.51 1.94
C ALA A 151 -18.47 2.78 1.61
N GLY A 152 -19.64 2.62 1.00
CA GLY A 152 -20.52 3.74 0.65
C GLY A 152 -21.25 3.49 -0.66
N GLU A 153 -22.09 4.44 -1.06
CA GLU A 153 -22.90 4.37 -2.28
C GLU A 153 -22.42 5.34 -3.37
N GLY A 154 -21.49 6.24 -3.05
CA GLY A 154 -20.98 7.25 -3.97
C GLY A 154 -20.04 6.68 -5.01
N PRO A 155 -19.88 7.38 -6.16
CA PRO A 155 -18.96 6.97 -7.20
C PRO A 155 -17.50 6.96 -6.71
N VAL A 156 -16.65 6.20 -7.41
CA VAL A 156 -15.23 6.06 -7.08
C VAL A 156 -14.38 6.43 -8.28
N VAL A 157 -13.36 7.26 -8.07
CA VAL A 157 -12.32 7.53 -9.06
C VAL A 157 -11.00 6.94 -8.58
N MET A 158 -10.39 6.13 -9.41
CA MET A 158 -9.09 5.49 -9.19
C MET A 158 -8.08 6.11 -10.15
N ILE A 159 -6.94 6.57 -9.67
CA ILE A 159 -5.86 7.14 -10.49
C ILE A 159 -4.60 6.33 -10.25
N ALA A 160 -4.20 5.59 -11.27
CA ALA A 160 -3.07 4.67 -11.23
C ALA A 160 -1.92 5.15 -12.11
N GLY A 161 -0.68 5.03 -11.64
CA GLY A 161 0.52 5.27 -12.44
C GLY A 161 1.44 4.06 -12.46
N GLY A 162 1.68 3.50 -13.66
CA GLY A 162 2.54 2.33 -13.82
C GLY A 162 2.12 1.16 -12.91
N VAL A 163 3.05 0.65 -12.10
CA VAL A 163 2.80 -0.45 -11.16
C VAL A 163 1.85 -0.08 -10.01
N GLY A 164 1.51 1.20 -9.84
CA GLY A 164 0.44 1.66 -8.94
C GLY A 164 -0.95 1.11 -9.28
N ILE A 165 -1.08 0.40 -10.40
CA ILE A 165 -2.29 -0.36 -10.75
C ILE A 165 -2.52 -1.57 -9.82
N ALA A 166 -1.49 -2.12 -9.18
CA ALA A 166 -1.55 -3.35 -8.40
C ALA A 166 -2.67 -3.36 -7.33
N PRO A 167 -2.77 -2.38 -6.41
CA PRO A 167 -3.84 -2.35 -5.42
C PRO A 167 -5.23 -2.20 -6.06
N PHE A 168 -5.35 -1.47 -7.16
CA PHE A 168 -6.63 -1.28 -7.85
C PHE A 168 -7.13 -2.56 -8.52
N LEU A 169 -6.24 -3.39 -9.05
CA LEU A 169 -6.63 -4.72 -9.55
C LEU A 169 -7.28 -5.57 -8.46
N GLY A 170 -6.67 -5.62 -7.27
CA GLY A 170 -7.25 -6.31 -6.13
C GLY A 170 -8.62 -5.76 -5.72
N MET A 171 -8.76 -4.42 -5.68
CA MET A 171 -10.03 -3.75 -5.36
C MET A 171 -11.10 -4.02 -6.40
N LEU A 172 -10.78 -3.93 -7.69
CA LEU A 172 -11.72 -4.16 -8.80
C LEU A 172 -12.17 -5.61 -8.87
N GLU A 173 -11.27 -6.56 -8.64
CA GLU A 173 -11.64 -7.98 -8.58
C GLU A 173 -12.52 -8.30 -7.37
N GLU A 174 -12.25 -7.69 -6.22
CA GLU A 174 -13.11 -7.83 -5.05
C GLU A 174 -14.47 -7.17 -5.30
N ALA A 175 -14.50 -5.99 -5.94
CA ALA A 175 -15.72 -5.31 -6.33
C ALA A 175 -16.59 -6.19 -7.27
N ALA A 176 -15.98 -6.82 -8.28
CA ALA A 176 -16.67 -7.74 -9.16
C ALA A 176 -17.22 -8.96 -8.41
N ALA A 177 -16.43 -9.57 -7.52
CA ALA A 177 -16.84 -10.70 -6.69
C ALA A 177 -17.99 -10.36 -5.71
N LEU A 178 -18.11 -9.09 -5.31
CA LEU A 178 -19.16 -8.57 -4.45
C LEU A 178 -20.34 -7.94 -5.22
N GLU A 179 -20.33 -8.05 -6.56
CA GLU A 179 -21.35 -7.46 -7.46
C GLU A 179 -21.56 -5.96 -7.24
N GLU A 180 -20.47 -5.21 -7.06
CA GLU A 180 -20.49 -3.76 -6.89
C GLU A 180 -21.16 -3.06 -8.08
N ARG A 181 -22.03 -2.09 -7.80
CA ARG A 181 -22.82 -1.37 -8.81
C ARG A 181 -22.53 0.12 -8.90
N ARG A 182 -21.65 0.64 -8.03
CA ARG A 182 -21.28 2.05 -8.08
C ARG A 182 -20.49 2.36 -9.34
N PRO A 183 -20.67 3.57 -9.92
CA PRO A 183 -19.81 4.03 -10.99
C PRO A 183 -18.35 4.10 -10.55
N ILE A 184 -17.48 3.42 -11.27
CA ILE A 184 -16.02 3.44 -11.06
C ILE A 184 -15.36 4.03 -12.29
N ARG A 185 -14.46 5.00 -12.10
CA ARG A 185 -13.63 5.58 -13.15
C ARG A 185 -12.18 5.32 -12.85
N LEU A 186 -11.48 4.68 -13.76
CA LEU A 186 -10.05 4.39 -13.65
C LEU A 186 -9.27 5.23 -14.66
N VAL A 187 -8.46 6.18 -14.17
CA VAL A 187 -7.45 6.86 -14.97
C VAL A 187 -6.14 6.10 -14.79
N TYR A 188 -5.66 5.46 -15.85
CA TYR A 188 -4.44 4.65 -15.82
C TYR A 188 -3.36 5.27 -16.69
N ALA A 189 -2.34 5.81 -16.04
CA ALA A 189 -1.22 6.47 -16.70
C ALA A 189 0.01 5.55 -16.80
N ALA A 190 0.67 5.55 -17.95
CA ALA A 190 1.93 4.88 -18.19
C ALA A 190 2.79 5.68 -19.19
N HIS A 191 4.09 5.38 -19.23
CA HIS A 191 4.98 6.06 -20.19
C HIS A 191 4.60 5.75 -21.65
N ASN A 192 4.21 4.51 -21.93
CA ASN A 192 3.72 4.08 -23.24
C ASN A 192 2.70 2.94 -23.08
N THR A 193 2.05 2.56 -24.19
CA THR A 193 1.03 1.48 -24.20
C THR A 193 1.55 0.14 -23.66
N LYS A 194 2.81 -0.20 -23.89
CA LYS A 194 3.42 -1.43 -23.35
C LYS A 194 3.56 -1.40 -21.83
N GLY A 195 3.59 -0.22 -21.22
CA GLY A 195 3.65 -0.02 -19.78
C GLY A 195 2.29 -0.17 -19.07
N LEU A 196 1.19 -0.28 -19.82
CA LEU A 196 -0.16 -0.54 -19.27
C LEU A 196 -0.30 -2.02 -18.86
N ALA A 197 0.32 -2.38 -17.74
CA ALA A 197 0.28 -3.74 -17.23
C ALA A 197 -1.16 -4.18 -16.92
N SER A 198 -1.48 -5.44 -17.15
CA SER A 198 -2.79 -6.06 -16.86
C SER A 198 -4.00 -5.44 -17.57
N LEU A 199 -3.81 -4.70 -18.66
CA LEU A 199 -4.90 -4.01 -19.38
C LEU A 199 -5.97 -4.99 -19.86
N THR A 200 -5.61 -6.18 -20.30
CA THR A 200 -6.55 -7.23 -20.72
C THR A 200 -7.49 -7.60 -19.56
N ARG A 201 -6.93 -7.81 -18.36
CA ARG A 201 -7.73 -8.12 -17.17
C ARG A 201 -8.65 -6.96 -16.77
N LEU A 202 -8.17 -5.73 -16.86
CA LEU A 202 -9.00 -4.55 -16.60
C LEU A 202 -10.18 -4.44 -17.58
N ARG A 203 -9.98 -4.75 -18.85
CA ARG A 203 -11.06 -4.78 -19.85
C ARG A 203 -12.08 -5.88 -19.60
N GLU A 204 -11.66 -7.04 -19.09
CA GLU A 204 -12.61 -8.08 -18.66
C GLU A 204 -13.50 -7.56 -17.53
N LEU A 205 -12.93 -6.90 -16.52
CA LEU A 205 -13.67 -6.32 -15.40
C LEU A 205 -14.67 -5.23 -15.80
N GLN A 206 -14.47 -4.55 -16.94
CA GLN A 206 -15.48 -3.62 -17.49
C GLN A 206 -16.79 -4.30 -17.88
N SER A 207 -16.79 -5.60 -18.16
CA SER A 207 -18.02 -6.34 -18.45
C SER A 207 -18.80 -6.74 -17.17
N GLU A 208 -18.12 -6.71 -16.03
CA GLU A 208 -18.68 -7.12 -14.73
C GLU A 208 -19.08 -5.93 -13.85
N LEU A 209 -18.48 -4.74 -14.06
CA LEU A 209 -18.63 -3.54 -13.26
C LEU A 209 -19.09 -2.33 -14.09
N ASP A 210 -19.71 -1.33 -13.47
CA ASP A 210 -19.85 0.01 -14.08
C ASP A 210 -18.47 0.73 -14.04
N LEU A 211 -17.55 0.21 -14.85
CA LEU A 211 -16.16 0.66 -14.91
C LEU A 211 -15.86 1.33 -16.24
N VAL A 212 -15.39 2.57 -16.21
CA VAL A 212 -14.81 3.26 -17.37
C VAL A 212 -13.31 3.44 -17.15
N ILE A 213 -12.50 3.08 -18.16
CA ILE A 213 -11.05 3.16 -18.11
C ILE A 213 -10.57 4.24 -19.09
N TYR A 214 -9.80 5.20 -18.57
CA TYR A 214 -9.09 6.22 -19.32
C TYR A 214 -7.59 5.87 -19.30
N CYS A 215 -7.07 5.36 -20.41
CA CYS A 215 -5.65 5.11 -20.56
C CYS A 215 -4.95 6.38 -21.02
N VAL A 216 -3.96 6.85 -20.26
CA VAL A 216 -3.14 8.04 -20.58
C VAL A 216 -1.70 7.59 -20.79
N VAL A 217 -1.12 7.86 -21.95
CA VAL A 217 0.25 7.46 -22.29
C VAL A 217 1.06 8.66 -22.76
N GLU A 218 2.28 8.79 -22.28
CA GLU A 218 3.14 9.94 -22.64
C GLU A 218 3.62 9.83 -24.08
N GLU A 219 4.00 8.62 -24.50
CA GLU A 219 4.47 8.33 -25.84
C GLU A 219 3.59 7.27 -26.51
N GLU A 220 2.95 7.61 -27.61
CA GLU A 220 2.02 6.74 -28.32
C GLU A 220 2.39 6.60 -29.80
N LEU A 221 2.05 5.45 -30.38
CA LEU A 221 2.05 5.26 -31.82
C LEU A 221 0.77 5.86 -32.43
N PRO A 222 0.82 6.37 -33.65
CA PRO A 222 -0.38 6.87 -34.34
C PRO A 222 -1.47 5.80 -34.40
N ASN A 223 -2.74 6.17 -34.17
CA ASN A 223 -3.95 5.34 -34.22
C ASN A 223 -4.25 4.47 -32.98
N SER A 224 -3.94 4.94 -31.79
CA SER A 224 -4.46 4.32 -30.56
C SER A 224 -5.70 5.05 -30.03
N ASP A 225 -6.49 4.33 -29.23
CA ASP A 225 -7.65 4.90 -28.50
C ASP A 225 -7.22 5.56 -27.17
N ASN A 226 -5.92 5.65 -26.91
CA ASN A 226 -5.39 6.21 -25.67
C ASN A 226 -5.32 7.74 -25.74
N LEU A 227 -5.44 8.38 -24.57
CA LEU A 227 -5.15 9.79 -24.41
C LEU A 227 -3.63 9.99 -24.42
N VAL A 228 -3.13 10.89 -25.27
CA VAL A 228 -1.69 11.08 -25.50
C VAL A 228 -1.17 12.29 -24.71
N GLY A 229 -0.04 12.11 -24.06
CA GLY A 229 0.66 13.12 -23.27
C GLY A 229 0.84 12.70 -21.81
N PRO A 230 1.61 13.47 -21.02
CA PRO A 230 1.74 13.21 -19.60
C PRO A 230 0.39 13.39 -18.90
N LEU A 231 0.17 12.63 -17.82
CA LEU A 231 -1.05 12.80 -17.04
C LEU A 231 -1.17 14.25 -16.56
N GLY A 232 -2.20 14.93 -17.03
CA GLY A 232 -2.48 16.33 -16.70
C GLY A 232 -3.82 16.51 -15.99
N LYS A 233 -4.02 17.72 -15.47
CA LYS A 233 -5.25 18.09 -14.74
C LYS A 233 -6.51 17.79 -15.55
N GLN A 234 -6.50 18.05 -16.88
CA GLN A 234 -7.68 17.89 -17.73
C GLN A 234 -8.13 16.42 -17.80
N HIS A 235 -7.21 15.47 -17.99
CA HIS A 235 -7.54 14.04 -18.01
C HIS A 235 -8.27 13.57 -16.76
N ILE A 236 -7.92 14.17 -15.61
CA ILE A 236 -8.56 13.84 -14.32
C ILE A 236 -9.93 14.50 -14.25
N LEU A 237 -10.05 15.77 -14.62
CA LEU A 237 -11.34 16.47 -14.61
C LEU A 237 -12.34 15.84 -15.57
N ASP A 238 -11.92 15.41 -16.75
CA ASP A 238 -12.76 14.71 -17.73
C ASP A 238 -13.29 13.39 -17.14
N SER A 239 -12.50 12.68 -16.33
CA SER A 239 -12.94 11.47 -15.65
C SER A 239 -14.01 11.69 -14.57
N LEU A 240 -14.16 12.94 -14.11
CA LEU A 240 -15.20 13.33 -13.13
C LEU A 240 -16.53 13.71 -13.76
N GLU A 241 -16.56 13.93 -15.09
CA GLU A 241 -17.78 14.34 -15.78
C GLU A 241 -18.94 13.38 -15.57
N GLY A 242 -20.10 13.93 -15.22
CA GLY A 242 -21.31 13.15 -14.94
C GLY A 242 -21.37 12.45 -13.59
N LEU A 243 -20.35 12.60 -12.75
CA LEU A 243 -20.33 12.04 -11.39
C LEU A 243 -20.78 13.10 -10.35
N GLN A 244 -21.45 12.62 -9.29
CA GLN A 244 -21.81 13.47 -8.14
C GLN A 244 -20.59 13.67 -7.24
N THR A 245 -19.96 14.83 -7.33
CA THR A 245 -18.70 15.12 -6.64
C THR A 245 -18.81 15.16 -5.12
N GLU A 246 -20.00 15.46 -4.57
CA GLU A 246 -20.24 15.54 -3.12
C GLU A 246 -20.08 14.19 -2.41
N LYS A 247 -20.35 13.09 -3.13
CA LYS A 247 -20.24 11.73 -2.60
C LYS A 247 -19.04 10.96 -3.17
N LEU A 248 -18.27 11.62 -4.03
CA LEU A 248 -17.16 11.00 -4.73
C LEU A 248 -15.99 10.71 -3.78
N THR A 249 -15.46 9.51 -3.88
CA THR A 249 -14.18 9.15 -3.26
C THR A 249 -13.12 8.94 -4.33
N ALA A 250 -11.95 9.51 -4.14
CA ALA A 250 -10.80 9.33 -5.02
C ALA A 250 -9.70 8.51 -4.35
N LEU A 251 -9.15 7.57 -5.09
CA LEU A 251 -8.03 6.71 -4.70
C LEU A 251 -6.88 6.95 -5.66
N VAL A 252 -5.69 7.26 -5.16
CA VAL A 252 -4.53 7.61 -5.98
C VAL A 252 -3.33 6.75 -5.61
N CYS A 253 -2.70 6.09 -6.59
CA CYS A 253 -1.49 5.29 -6.39
C CYS A 253 -0.56 5.38 -7.60
N GLY A 254 0.70 5.74 -7.37
CA GLY A 254 1.70 5.86 -8.43
C GLY A 254 2.92 6.69 -8.02
N PRO A 255 3.74 7.12 -8.99
CA PRO A 255 4.90 7.95 -8.73
C PRO A 255 4.55 9.28 -8.05
N PRO A 256 5.42 9.83 -7.17
CA PRO A 256 5.13 11.01 -6.38
C PRO A 256 4.66 12.23 -7.20
N GLY A 257 5.33 12.54 -8.31
CA GLY A 257 4.97 13.67 -9.18
C GLY A 257 3.56 13.53 -9.81
N MET A 258 3.19 12.32 -10.24
CA MET A 258 1.85 12.03 -10.74
C MET A 258 0.81 12.20 -9.63
N MET A 259 1.10 11.70 -8.44
CA MET A 259 0.18 11.79 -7.29
C MET A 259 -0.07 13.25 -6.88
N GLU A 260 0.93 14.13 -6.97
CA GLU A 260 0.79 15.56 -6.71
C GLU A 260 -0.16 16.21 -7.73
N ILE A 261 0.06 15.95 -9.01
CA ILE A 261 -0.80 16.46 -10.11
C ILE A 261 -2.24 15.96 -9.93
N ALA A 262 -2.40 14.67 -9.66
CA ALA A 262 -3.70 14.03 -9.45
C ALA A 262 -4.45 14.65 -8.27
N THR A 263 -3.78 14.81 -7.14
CA THR A 263 -4.37 15.37 -5.94
C THR A 263 -4.78 16.83 -6.10
N ASP A 264 -3.90 17.64 -6.70
CA ASP A 264 -4.19 19.06 -6.97
C ASP A 264 -5.35 19.23 -7.96
N ALA A 265 -5.45 18.34 -8.97
CA ALA A 265 -6.56 18.33 -9.91
C ALA A 265 -7.89 17.96 -9.24
N LEU A 266 -7.91 16.95 -8.39
CA LEU A 266 -9.09 16.51 -7.64
C LEU A 266 -9.61 17.61 -6.69
N LEU A 267 -8.70 18.27 -5.97
CA LEU A 267 -9.04 19.40 -5.09
C LEU A 267 -9.62 20.58 -5.91
N ALA A 268 -9.02 20.87 -7.07
CA ALA A 268 -9.53 21.91 -7.97
C ALA A 268 -10.86 21.51 -8.63
N GLY A 269 -11.16 20.21 -8.75
CA GLY A 269 -12.45 19.65 -9.18
C GLY A 269 -13.53 19.66 -8.10
N GLY A 270 -13.23 20.19 -6.90
CA GLY A 270 -14.18 20.36 -5.81
C GLY A 270 -14.23 19.23 -4.79
N LEU A 271 -13.35 18.22 -4.87
CA LEU A 271 -13.29 17.17 -3.87
C LEU A 271 -12.69 17.70 -2.56
N SER A 272 -13.21 17.23 -1.45
CA SER A 272 -12.62 17.50 -0.14
C SER A 272 -11.33 16.70 0.06
N ALA A 273 -10.37 17.23 0.83
CA ALA A 273 -9.15 16.50 1.16
C ALA A 273 -9.42 15.17 1.89
N GLY A 274 -10.51 15.10 2.66
CA GLY A 274 -10.93 13.88 3.36
C GLY A 274 -11.45 12.77 2.45
N SER A 275 -11.90 13.11 1.23
CA SER A 275 -12.38 12.15 0.22
C SER A 275 -11.26 11.62 -0.68
N ILE A 276 -10.03 12.10 -0.53
CA ILE A 276 -8.88 11.68 -1.34
C ILE A 276 -7.99 10.78 -0.50
N HIS A 277 -7.91 9.51 -0.87
CA HIS A 277 -7.03 8.52 -0.26
C HIS A 277 -5.89 8.20 -1.22
N TYR A 278 -4.69 7.98 -0.66
CA TYR A 278 -3.56 7.61 -1.49
C TYR A 278 -2.65 6.58 -0.81
N GLU A 279 -2.00 5.78 -1.62
CA GLU A 279 -0.92 4.90 -1.20
C GLU A 279 0.36 5.26 -1.94
N ARG A 280 1.47 5.33 -1.20
CA ARG A 280 2.79 5.64 -1.74
C ARG A 280 3.72 4.47 -1.56
N PHE A 281 4.40 4.12 -2.63
CA PHE A 281 5.50 3.16 -2.59
C PHE A 281 6.85 3.82 -2.31
N ASP A 282 6.93 5.16 -2.43
CA ASP A 282 8.09 5.96 -2.06
C ASP A 282 7.72 6.91 -0.91
N TYR A 283 8.49 6.86 0.17
CA TYR A 283 8.30 7.68 1.37
C TYR A 283 9.01 9.04 1.31
N ALA A 284 9.52 9.45 0.14
CA ALA A 284 10.01 10.80 -0.03
C ALA A 284 8.89 11.81 0.24
N ALA A 285 9.20 12.86 1.01
CA ALA A 285 8.21 13.86 1.40
C ALA A 285 7.65 14.59 0.18
N GLY A 286 6.36 14.38 -0.11
CA GLY A 286 5.65 15.07 -1.19
C GLY A 286 5.55 16.59 -0.96
N LYS A 287 5.39 17.33 -2.05
CA LYS A 287 5.27 18.79 -2.07
C LYS A 287 3.84 19.27 -2.41
N GLY A 288 2.92 18.34 -2.64
CA GLY A 288 1.55 18.62 -3.05
C GLY A 288 0.72 19.36 -1.99
N GLN A 289 -0.41 19.92 -2.43
CA GLN A 289 -1.32 20.69 -1.58
C GLN A 289 -1.90 19.83 -0.44
N LEU A 290 -2.28 18.58 -0.72
CA LEU A 290 -2.79 17.65 0.28
C LEU A 290 -1.75 17.30 1.35
N ASP A 291 -0.48 17.14 0.97
CA ASP A 291 0.60 16.90 1.93
C ASP A 291 0.81 18.09 2.85
N ARG A 292 0.65 19.31 2.33
CA ARG A 292 0.70 20.53 3.15
C ARG A 292 -0.43 20.56 4.16
N VAL A 293 -1.68 20.29 3.73
CA VAL A 293 -2.85 20.23 4.62
C VAL A 293 -2.66 19.19 5.73
N ARG A 294 -2.30 17.96 5.37
CA ARG A 294 -2.09 16.89 6.34
C ARG A 294 -0.93 17.15 7.32
N ARG A 295 0.14 17.83 6.85
CA ARG A 295 1.23 18.27 7.74
C ARG A 295 0.75 19.29 8.76
N THR A 296 -0.08 20.25 8.37
CA THR A 296 -0.63 21.24 9.32
C THR A 296 -1.56 20.59 10.32
N GLU A 297 -2.39 19.65 9.90
CA GLU A 297 -3.26 18.86 10.79
C GLU A 297 -2.46 18.01 11.80
N ALA A 298 -1.32 17.44 11.40
CA ALA A 298 -0.45 16.66 12.28
C ALA A 298 0.41 17.54 13.23
N LEU A 299 0.79 18.75 12.80
CA LEU A 299 1.61 19.67 13.58
C LEU A 299 0.87 20.21 14.80
N PHE A 300 -0.43 20.43 14.71
CA PHE A 300 -1.22 21.02 15.78
C PHE A 300 -1.23 20.17 17.06
N PRO A 301 -1.59 18.88 17.05
CA PRO A 301 -1.51 18.03 18.23
C PRO A 301 -0.07 17.86 18.75
N PHE A 302 0.93 17.83 17.87
CA PHE A 302 2.33 17.76 18.25
C PHE A 302 2.77 19.01 19.03
N LEU A 303 2.40 20.21 18.58
CA LEU A 303 2.70 21.46 19.28
C LEU A 303 2.00 21.54 20.65
N ILE A 304 0.77 21.06 20.76
CA ILE A 304 0.06 20.97 22.06
C ILE A 304 0.82 20.02 23.00
N MET A 305 1.26 18.88 22.52
CA MET A 305 2.02 17.91 23.31
C MET A 305 3.36 18.51 23.80
N VAL A 306 4.09 19.18 22.93
CA VAL A 306 5.36 19.86 23.28
C VAL A 306 5.11 20.98 24.30
N ALA A 307 4.08 21.80 24.12
CA ALA A 307 3.72 22.87 25.07
C ALA A 307 3.34 22.29 26.44
N ALA A 308 2.59 21.18 26.48
CA ALA A 308 2.25 20.49 27.72
C ALA A 308 3.50 19.93 28.44
N MET A 309 4.45 19.34 27.68
CA MET A 309 5.71 18.86 28.24
C MET A 309 6.56 20.00 28.82
N ILE A 310 6.66 21.13 28.12
CA ILE A 310 7.38 22.32 28.62
C ILE A 310 6.72 22.88 29.89
N ALA A 311 5.38 23.00 29.88
CA ALA A 311 4.64 23.47 31.05
C ALA A 311 4.79 22.54 32.28
N PHE A 312 4.93 21.23 32.03
CA PHE A 312 5.20 20.23 33.07
C PHE A 312 6.64 20.33 33.61
N SER A 313 7.61 20.57 32.75
CA SER A 313 9.03 20.67 33.14
C SER A 313 9.38 21.99 33.87
N LEU A 314 8.52 22.99 33.79
CA LEU A 314 8.68 24.28 34.47
C LEU A 314 7.95 24.36 35.87
N ARG A 315 7.30 23.27 36.27
CA ARG A 315 6.71 23.10 37.61
C ARG A 315 7.64 22.29 38.51
#